data_dbe47fe14b8ae64bdc31e0432d1b2929
#
_entry.id   dbe47fe14b8ae64bdc31e0432d1b2929
#
_cell.length_a   1.000
_cell.length_b   1.000
_cell.length_c   1.000
_cell.angle_alpha   90.00
_cell.angle_beta   90.00
_cell.angle_gamma   90.00
#
_symmetry.space_group_name_H-M   'P 1'
#
loop_
_entity.id
_entity.type
_entity.pdbx_description
1 polymer ?
#
loop_
_entity_poly.entity_id
_entity_poly.type
_entity_poly.pdbx_seq_one_letter_code
_entity_poly.pdbx_strand_id
1 'polypeptide(L)'
;MSEKKRLDVLLTERGLQESRQRAQAVIMSGEVFVNGQRVDKPGTAVAEDAQIEIRGGTLAYVSRGGLKLEKAMATFPIDLHGAVCADIGASTGGFTDCMLQNGAEKVYAVDVGYGQLAWKLRGDPRVVCLERTNARYLTHEQVPDELDFASVDVSFISLKLILPPLNGLLKDGGHAACLVKPQFEAGREKVGKKGVVRDPDVHLEVLEHFLDHAKESGFTVLGLTYSPIRGPEGNIEYLGYLEKGPWQERTFDLKALVEESHQILKEHGEGGAT
;
A
#
# COMPACT_ATOMS: atom_id res chain seq x y z
N MET A 1 24.38 10.88 -28.76
CA MET A 1 23.29 10.66 -27.78
C MET A 1 23.58 9.32 -27.14
N SER A 2 23.75 9.28 -25.80
CA SER A 2 24.00 8.02 -25.08
C SER A 2 22.80 7.08 -25.26
N GLU A 3 23.09 5.81 -25.43
CA GLU A 3 22.07 4.76 -25.50
C GLU A 3 21.26 4.74 -24.20
N LYS A 4 19.95 4.49 -24.29
CA LYS A 4 19.09 4.42 -23.11
C LYS A 4 18.83 2.97 -22.77
N LYS A 5 19.04 2.61 -21.51
CA LYS A 5 18.75 1.28 -20.95
C LYS A 5 17.71 1.36 -19.82
N ARG A 6 17.05 0.25 -19.58
CA ARG A 6 16.16 0.14 -18.41
C ARG A 6 16.98 0.23 -17.13
N LEU A 7 16.49 0.95 -16.15
CA LEU A 7 17.18 1.18 -14.89
C LEU A 7 17.48 -0.13 -14.13
N ASP A 8 16.53 -1.08 -14.10
CA ASP A 8 16.73 -2.39 -13.45
C ASP A 8 17.85 -3.20 -14.11
N VAL A 9 18.02 -3.11 -15.42
CA VAL A 9 19.11 -3.75 -16.16
C VAL A 9 20.43 -3.04 -15.89
N LEU A 10 20.44 -1.71 -15.96
CA LEU A 10 21.64 -0.91 -15.80
C LEU A 10 22.25 -1.04 -14.40
N LEU A 11 21.42 -1.13 -13.34
CA LEU A 11 21.89 -1.38 -11.98
C LEU A 11 22.64 -2.71 -11.86
N THR A 12 22.15 -3.75 -12.54
CA THR A 12 22.78 -5.07 -12.51
C THR A 12 24.06 -5.10 -13.35
N GLU A 13 24.05 -4.52 -14.55
CA GLU A 13 25.21 -4.43 -15.43
C GLU A 13 26.37 -3.65 -14.81
N ARG A 14 26.07 -2.61 -14.03
CA ARG A 14 27.08 -1.82 -13.32
C ARG A 14 27.52 -2.42 -11.97
N GLY A 15 27.01 -3.61 -11.61
CA GLY A 15 27.33 -4.26 -10.34
C GLY A 15 26.80 -3.54 -9.09
N LEU A 16 25.87 -2.59 -9.27
CA LEU A 16 25.24 -1.86 -8.17
C LEU A 16 24.20 -2.72 -7.43
N GLN A 17 23.73 -3.79 -8.08
CA GLN A 17 22.88 -4.81 -7.49
C GLN A 17 23.26 -6.21 -8.03
N GLU A 18 23.16 -7.21 -7.16
CA GLU A 18 23.57 -8.60 -7.46
C GLU A 18 22.65 -9.29 -8.47
N SER A 19 21.41 -8.85 -8.59
CA SER A 19 20.42 -9.41 -9.51
C SER A 19 19.40 -8.37 -9.94
N ARG A 20 18.75 -8.62 -11.09
CA ARG A 20 17.68 -7.76 -11.60
C ARG A 20 16.49 -7.68 -10.64
N GLN A 21 16.19 -8.75 -9.91
CA GLN A 21 15.12 -8.75 -8.90
C GLN A 21 15.47 -7.83 -7.73
N ARG A 22 16.72 -7.86 -7.23
CA ARG A 22 17.20 -6.91 -6.22
C ARG A 22 17.20 -5.47 -6.74
N ALA A 23 17.64 -5.26 -7.98
CA ALA A 23 17.58 -3.95 -8.62
C ALA A 23 16.13 -3.41 -8.66
N GLN A 24 15.17 -4.24 -9.04
CA GLN A 24 13.76 -3.85 -9.04
C GLN A 24 13.26 -3.50 -7.63
N ALA A 25 13.60 -4.30 -6.63
CA ALA A 25 13.21 -4.04 -5.24
C ALA A 25 13.76 -2.70 -4.74
N VAL A 26 15.06 -2.43 -4.94
CA VAL A 26 15.72 -1.17 -4.53
C VAL A 26 15.18 0.04 -5.30
N ILE A 27 14.81 -0.10 -6.56
CA ILE A 27 14.17 0.97 -7.32
C ILE A 27 12.76 1.24 -6.78
N MET A 28 11.95 0.19 -6.58
CA MET A 28 10.59 0.31 -6.04
C MET A 28 10.57 0.81 -4.60
N SER A 29 11.62 0.56 -3.82
CA SER A 29 11.78 1.14 -2.49
C SER A 29 12.08 2.66 -2.55
N GLY A 30 12.41 3.19 -3.73
CA GLY A 30 12.71 4.60 -3.94
C GLY A 30 14.06 5.04 -3.41
N GLU A 31 14.99 4.12 -3.27
CA GLU A 31 16.36 4.41 -2.85
C GLU A 31 17.26 4.81 -4.02
N VAL A 32 16.79 4.66 -5.27
CA VAL A 32 17.59 4.94 -6.47
C VAL A 32 17.35 6.36 -6.97
N PHE A 33 18.44 7.09 -7.12
CA PHE A 33 18.48 8.44 -7.68
C PHE A 33 19.29 8.42 -8.98
N VAL A 34 18.71 8.98 -10.04
CA VAL A 34 19.38 9.14 -11.35
C VAL A 34 19.55 10.63 -11.61
N ASN A 35 20.82 11.08 -11.76
CA ASN A 35 21.17 12.49 -11.91
C ASN A 35 20.54 13.37 -10.80
N GLY A 36 20.56 12.88 -9.56
CA GLY A 36 19.98 13.54 -8.40
C GLY A 36 18.46 13.46 -8.28
N GLN A 37 17.74 12.94 -9.27
CA GLN A 37 16.29 12.74 -9.23
C GLN A 37 15.95 11.30 -8.85
N ARG A 38 15.02 11.15 -7.90
CA ARG A 38 14.53 9.85 -7.47
C ARG A 38 13.75 9.15 -8.57
N VAL A 39 14.02 7.87 -8.77
CA VAL A 39 13.32 7.01 -9.72
C VAL A 39 12.82 5.77 -9.00
N ASP A 40 11.53 5.49 -9.08
CA ASP A 40 10.85 4.36 -8.41
C ASP A 40 10.24 3.33 -9.36
N LYS A 41 10.41 3.54 -10.68
CA LYS A 41 9.94 2.60 -11.71
C LYS A 41 11.12 1.83 -12.33
N PRO A 42 11.22 0.50 -12.11
CA PRO A 42 12.32 -0.33 -12.63
C PRO A 42 12.51 -0.27 -14.15
N GLY A 43 11.39 -0.09 -14.87
CA GLY A 43 11.39 0.01 -16.33
C GLY A 43 11.78 1.37 -16.91
N THR A 44 12.10 2.37 -16.07
CA THR A 44 12.48 3.70 -16.54
C THR A 44 13.71 3.62 -17.45
N ALA A 45 13.61 4.21 -18.64
CA ALA A 45 14.73 4.30 -19.59
C ALA A 45 15.64 5.46 -19.19
N VAL A 46 16.85 5.16 -18.78
CA VAL A 46 17.89 6.12 -18.39
C VAL A 46 19.08 6.04 -19.32
N ALA A 47 19.81 7.14 -19.46
CA ALA A 47 21.04 7.18 -20.26
C ALA A 47 22.08 6.21 -19.67
N GLU A 48 22.81 5.50 -20.53
CA GLU A 48 23.80 4.51 -20.08
C GLU A 48 24.94 5.14 -19.26
N ASP A 49 25.21 6.40 -19.44
CA ASP A 49 26.19 7.20 -18.70
C ASP A 49 25.60 8.01 -17.52
N ALA A 50 24.31 7.85 -17.22
CA ALA A 50 23.68 8.57 -16.14
C ALA A 50 24.33 8.28 -14.77
N GLN A 51 24.45 9.32 -13.95
CA GLN A 51 24.91 9.16 -12.58
C GLN A 51 23.80 8.46 -11.79
N ILE A 52 24.08 7.28 -11.23
CA ILE A 52 23.15 6.53 -10.41
C ILE A 52 23.70 6.44 -9.01
N GLU A 53 22.90 6.87 -8.05
CA GLU A 53 23.19 6.76 -6.62
C GLU A 53 22.11 5.88 -5.99
N ILE A 54 22.53 4.94 -5.16
CA ILE A 54 21.64 4.22 -4.26
C ILE A 54 21.83 4.88 -2.89
N ARG A 55 20.88 5.69 -2.50
CA ARG A 55 20.89 6.35 -1.20
C ARG A 55 20.14 5.46 -0.22
N GLY A 56 20.82 4.43 0.24
CA GLY A 56 20.28 3.52 1.25
C GLY A 56 20.33 4.15 2.63
N GLY A 57 19.18 4.62 3.12
CA GLY A 57 18.85 4.36 4.50
C GLY A 57 18.17 2.98 4.48
N THR A 58 18.53 2.07 5.35
CA THR A 58 17.83 0.79 5.47
C THR A 58 16.35 1.09 5.65
N LEU A 59 15.54 0.83 4.61
CA LEU A 59 14.09 0.89 4.80
C LEU A 59 13.78 -0.03 5.99
N ALA A 60 12.97 0.45 6.90
CA ALA A 60 12.51 -0.36 8.03
C ALA A 60 11.84 -1.65 7.54
N TYR A 61 11.27 -1.62 6.33
CA TYR A 61 10.50 -2.70 5.71
C TYR A 61 11.00 -3.03 4.31
N VAL A 62 10.64 -4.19 3.76
CA VAL A 62 11.02 -4.64 2.40
C VAL A 62 10.56 -3.71 1.28
N SER A 63 9.62 -2.81 1.56
CA SER A 63 9.20 -1.74 0.65
C SER A 63 8.63 -0.56 1.42
N ARG A 64 8.50 0.60 0.75
CA ARG A 64 7.88 1.80 1.31
C ARG A 64 6.41 1.61 1.71
N GLY A 65 5.77 0.56 1.19
CA GLY A 65 4.41 0.21 1.59
C GLY A 65 4.28 0.05 3.11
N GLY A 66 5.28 -0.53 3.77
CA GLY A 66 5.29 -0.69 5.23
C GLY A 66 5.12 0.60 6.02
N LEU A 67 5.61 1.74 5.50
CA LEU A 67 5.44 3.06 6.12
C LEU A 67 3.97 3.51 6.20
N LYS A 68 3.12 3.02 5.30
CA LYS A 68 1.68 3.32 5.32
C LYS A 68 1.00 2.61 6.48
N LEU A 69 1.31 1.33 6.70
CA LEU A 69 0.77 0.57 7.83
C LEU A 69 1.37 1.08 9.15
N GLU A 70 2.67 1.40 9.20
CA GLU A 70 3.30 2.04 10.35
C GLU A 70 2.56 3.33 10.75
N LYS A 71 2.19 4.18 9.77
CA LYS A 71 1.39 5.38 10.02
C LYS A 71 0.01 5.04 10.58
N ALA A 72 -0.65 4.00 10.06
CA ALA A 72 -1.93 3.55 10.61
C ALA A 72 -1.78 3.10 12.07
N MET A 73 -0.75 2.32 12.39
CA MET A 73 -0.46 1.85 13.76
C MET A 73 -0.10 3.00 14.71
N ALA A 74 0.60 4.02 14.21
CA ALA A 74 0.91 5.21 15.01
C ALA A 74 -0.32 6.11 15.26
N THR A 75 -1.35 6.00 14.42
CA THR A 75 -2.55 6.85 14.49
C THR A 75 -3.72 6.15 15.19
N PHE A 76 -3.85 4.83 15.00
CA PHE A 76 -4.96 4.03 15.49
C PHE A 76 -4.49 2.99 16.51
N PRO A 77 -5.36 2.54 17.43
CA PRO A 77 -5.00 1.56 18.46
C PRO A 77 -4.91 0.12 17.89
N ILE A 78 -3.97 -0.09 16.98
CA ILE A 78 -3.73 -1.39 16.35
C ILE A 78 -2.67 -2.15 17.16
N ASP A 79 -3.04 -3.29 17.75
CA ASP A 79 -2.12 -4.23 18.39
C ASP A 79 -2.08 -5.52 17.57
N LEU A 80 -0.88 -5.92 17.16
CA LEU A 80 -0.66 -7.11 16.32
C LEU A 80 0.05 -8.25 17.06
N HIS A 81 0.33 -8.11 18.36
CA HIS A 81 0.99 -9.17 19.12
C HIS A 81 0.16 -10.44 19.16
N GLY A 82 0.73 -11.53 18.64
CA GLY A 82 0.07 -12.84 18.57
C GLY A 82 -1.11 -12.88 17.59
N ALA A 83 -1.30 -11.84 16.77
CA ALA A 83 -2.42 -11.75 15.84
C ALA A 83 -2.22 -12.63 14.60
N VAL A 84 -3.31 -13.25 14.14
CA VAL A 84 -3.40 -13.85 12.82
C VAL A 84 -3.92 -12.80 11.85
N CYS A 85 -3.11 -12.49 10.84
CA CYS A 85 -3.33 -11.36 9.94
C CYS A 85 -3.47 -11.78 8.48
N ALA A 86 -4.07 -10.90 7.66
CA ALA A 86 -3.97 -10.98 6.20
C ALA A 86 -3.44 -9.65 5.62
N ASP A 87 -2.60 -9.76 4.59
CA ASP A 87 -2.14 -8.66 3.75
C ASP A 87 -2.77 -8.80 2.37
N ILE A 88 -3.81 -8.03 2.11
CA ILE A 88 -4.59 -8.08 0.87
C ILE A 88 -4.01 -7.08 -0.13
N GLY A 89 -3.36 -7.62 -1.17
CA GLY A 89 -2.54 -6.85 -2.12
C GLY A 89 -1.08 -6.77 -1.66
N ALA A 90 -0.52 -7.88 -1.19
CA ALA A 90 0.78 -7.94 -0.53
C ALA A 90 1.94 -7.42 -1.40
N SER A 91 1.90 -7.60 -2.72
CA SER A 91 2.96 -7.16 -3.64
C SER A 91 4.35 -7.61 -3.16
N THR A 92 5.26 -6.69 -2.89
CA THR A 92 6.60 -6.98 -2.33
C THR A 92 6.59 -7.37 -0.85
N GLY A 93 5.48 -7.18 -0.14
CA GLY A 93 5.31 -7.56 1.26
C GLY A 93 5.62 -6.46 2.27
N GLY A 94 5.49 -5.19 1.88
CA GLY A 94 5.75 -4.08 2.80
C GLY A 94 4.86 -4.10 4.05
N PHE A 95 3.56 -4.35 3.88
CA PHE A 95 2.62 -4.48 5.00
C PHE A 95 2.85 -5.78 5.77
N THR A 96 3.08 -6.90 5.06
CA THR A 96 3.45 -8.18 5.67
C THR A 96 4.66 -8.02 6.60
N ASP A 97 5.74 -7.40 6.13
CA ASP A 97 6.96 -7.18 6.91
C ASP A 97 6.69 -6.27 8.13
N CYS A 98 5.87 -5.24 7.96
CA CYS A 98 5.45 -4.37 9.06
C CYS A 98 4.66 -5.14 10.13
N MET A 99 3.70 -5.97 9.73
CA MET A 99 2.94 -6.80 10.68
C MET A 99 3.82 -7.78 11.44
N LEU A 100 4.74 -8.46 10.76
CA LEU A 100 5.66 -9.41 11.40
C LEU A 100 6.61 -8.74 12.39
N GLN A 101 7.12 -7.54 12.07
CA GLN A 101 7.98 -6.76 12.96
C GLN A 101 7.23 -6.23 14.19
N ASN A 102 5.91 -6.09 14.10
CA ASN A 102 5.03 -5.67 15.19
C ASN A 102 4.34 -6.85 15.90
N GLY A 103 4.87 -8.06 15.76
CA GLY A 103 4.51 -9.19 16.59
C GLY A 103 3.39 -10.08 16.06
N ALA A 104 2.96 -9.94 14.80
CA ALA A 104 2.01 -10.85 14.20
C ALA A 104 2.53 -12.30 14.24
N GLU A 105 1.68 -13.21 14.69
CA GLU A 105 1.98 -14.64 14.76
C GLU A 105 1.96 -15.29 13.38
N LYS A 106 1.03 -14.85 12.52
CA LYS A 106 0.85 -15.39 11.17
C LYS A 106 0.31 -14.33 10.23
N VAL A 107 0.80 -14.31 8.99
CA VAL A 107 0.32 -13.40 7.95
C VAL A 107 0.04 -14.16 6.66
N TYR A 108 -1.20 -14.08 6.18
CA TYR A 108 -1.59 -14.50 4.84
C TYR A 108 -1.30 -13.38 3.85
N ALA A 109 -0.23 -13.52 3.07
CA ALA A 109 0.15 -12.55 2.04
C ALA A 109 -0.55 -12.89 0.72
N VAL A 110 -1.63 -12.16 0.42
CA VAL A 110 -2.52 -12.42 -0.72
C VAL A 110 -2.25 -11.43 -1.85
N ASP A 111 -1.97 -11.95 -3.05
CA ASP A 111 -1.78 -11.12 -4.25
C ASP A 111 -2.24 -11.83 -5.52
N VAL A 112 -2.76 -11.07 -6.50
CA VAL A 112 -3.10 -11.59 -7.83
C VAL A 112 -1.85 -11.85 -8.68
N GLY A 113 -0.74 -11.16 -8.37
CA GLY A 113 0.55 -11.31 -9.02
C GLY A 113 1.26 -12.60 -8.63
N TYR A 114 2.44 -12.78 -9.20
CA TYR A 114 3.30 -13.94 -8.94
C TYR A 114 4.77 -13.54 -8.85
N GLY A 115 5.49 -14.09 -7.88
CA GLY A 115 6.92 -13.88 -7.72
C GLY A 115 7.30 -12.49 -7.22
N GLN A 116 6.35 -11.71 -6.66
CA GLN A 116 6.59 -10.35 -6.20
C GLN A 116 7.01 -10.28 -4.74
N LEU A 117 6.49 -11.17 -3.88
CA LEU A 117 6.79 -11.18 -2.46
C LEU A 117 8.29 -11.33 -2.22
N ALA A 118 8.86 -10.50 -1.36
CA ALA A 118 10.29 -10.50 -1.05
C ALA A 118 10.76 -11.88 -0.54
N TRP A 119 11.93 -12.30 -0.98
CA TRP A 119 12.44 -13.65 -0.69
C TRP A 119 12.54 -13.95 0.80
N LYS A 120 12.94 -12.96 1.60
CA LYS A 120 13.01 -13.12 3.07
C LYS A 120 11.65 -13.45 3.68
N LEU A 121 10.56 -12.92 3.12
CA LEU A 121 9.20 -13.18 3.61
C LEU A 121 8.66 -14.53 3.15
N ARG A 122 9.04 -14.97 1.94
CA ARG A 122 8.70 -16.31 1.45
C ARG A 122 9.30 -17.43 2.31
N GLY A 123 10.47 -17.19 2.91
CA GLY A 123 11.15 -18.12 3.79
C GLY A 123 10.75 -18.02 5.26
N ASP A 124 9.94 -17.04 5.64
CA ASP A 124 9.49 -16.88 7.01
C ASP A 124 8.34 -17.86 7.31
N PRO A 125 8.47 -18.75 8.31
CA PRO A 125 7.43 -19.76 8.63
C PRO A 125 6.10 -19.15 9.08
N ARG A 126 6.08 -17.88 9.46
CA ARG A 126 4.85 -17.15 9.82
C ARG A 126 4.08 -16.65 8.62
N VAL A 127 4.66 -16.69 7.41
CA VAL A 127 4.03 -16.16 6.19
C VAL A 127 3.45 -17.29 5.35
N VAL A 128 2.16 -17.18 5.05
CA VAL A 128 1.47 -18.00 4.06
C VAL A 128 1.33 -17.22 2.77
N CYS A 129 2.13 -17.58 1.76
CA CYS A 129 2.16 -16.89 0.47
C CYS A 129 1.01 -17.38 -0.44
N LEU A 130 0.01 -16.53 -0.68
CA LEU A 130 -1.15 -16.80 -1.53
C LEU A 130 -1.09 -15.93 -2.79
N GLU A 131 -0.17 -16.27 -3.70
CA GLU A 131 -0.06 -15.62 -5.02
C GLU A 131 -1.08 -16.17 -6.03
N ARG A 132 -1.29 -15.43 -7.14
CA ARG A 132 -2.33 -15.71 -8.15
C ARG A 132 -3.72 -15.87 -7.54
N THR A 133 -3.96 -15.19 -6.42
CA THR A 133 -5.19 -15.29 -5.64
C THR A 133 -5.93 -13.96 -5.72
N ASN A 134 -7.16 -14.00 -6.24
CA ASN A 134 -7.99 -12.81 -6.33
C ASN A 134 -8.75 -12.62 -5.01
N ALA A 135 -8.43 -11.56 -4.30
CA ALA A 135 -9.00 -11.24 -2.99
C ALA A 135 -10.54 -11.08 -3.01
N ARG A 136 -11.13 -10.76 -4.16
CA ARG A 136 -12.58 -10.68 -4.34
C ARG A 136 -13.31 -12.00 -4.07
N TYR A 137 -12.60 -13.12 -4.18
CA TYR A 137 -13.16 -14.47 -4.05
C TYR A 137 -12.54 -15.25 -2.90
N LEU A 138 -11.87 -14.57 -1.95
CA LEU A 138 -11.31 -15.22 -0.77
C LEU A 138 -12.38 -15.82 0.11
N THR A 139 -12.09 -17.04 0.57
CA THR A 139 -12.91 -17.77 1.52
C THR A 139 -12.01 -18.50 2.53
N HIS A 140 -12.62 -19.18 3.49
CA HIS A 140 -11.90 -20.02 4.44
C HIS A 140 -11.21 -21.24 3.79
N GLU A 141 -11.44 -21.52 2.50
CA GLU A 141 -10.66 -22.55 1.77
C GLU A 141 -9.20 -22.10 1.59
N GLN A 142 -8.94 -20.80 1.34
CA GLN A 142 -7.60 -20.25 1.18
C GLN A 142 -7.05 -19.70 2.50
N VAL A 143 -7.92 -19.17 3.36
CA VAL A 143 -7.59 -18.58 4.66
C VAL A 143 -8.39 -19.32 5.74
N PRO A 144 -7.94 -20.50 6.18
CA PRO A 144 -8.71 -21.36 7.11
C PRO A 144 -8.83 -20.77 8.52
N ASP A 145 -7.92 -19.89 8.92
CA ASP A 145 -7.98 -19.22 10.21
C ASP A 145 -8.95 -18.03 10.18
N GLU A 146 -9.60 -17.77 11.33
CA GLU A 146 -10.26 -16.48 11.53
C GLU A 146 -9.21 -15.41 11.81
N LEU A 147 -9.33 -14.27 11.14
CA LEU A 147 -8.35 -13.20 11.22
C LEU A 147 -8.66 -12.24 12.38
N ASP A 148 -7.63 -11.84 13.10
CA ASP A 148 -7.68 -10.73 14.08
C ASP A 148 -7.57 -9.37 13.38
N PHE A 149 -6.76 -9.31 12.33
CA PHE A 149 -6.48 -8.07 11.61
C PHE A 149 -6.25 -8.32 10.12
N ALA A 150 -6.62 -7.34 9.30
CA ALA A 150 -6.25 -7.34 7.89
C ALA A 150 -5.78 -5.96 7.43
N SER A 151 -4.75 -5.93 6.59
CA SER A 151 -4.40 -4.76 5.79
C SER A 151 -4.88 -4.91 4.35
N VAL A 152 -5.29 -3.81 3.72
CA VAL A 152 -5.78 -3.81 2.33
C VAL A 152 -5.08 -2.70 1.53
N ASP A 153 -4.22 -3.08 0.60
CA ASP A 153 -3.55 -2.17 -0.35
C ASP A 153 -3.69 -2.69 -1.79
N VAL A 154 -4.91 -2.71 -2.30
CA VAL A 154 -5.23 -3.22 -3.65
C VAL A 154 -5.16 -2.12 -4.71
N SER A 155 -4.93 -2.51 -5.97
CA SER A 155 -4.89 -1.62 -7.13
C SER A 155 -5.84 -2.10 -8.23
N PHE A 156 -6.41 -1.13 -8.98
CA PHE A 156 -7.30 -1.37 -10.12
C PHE A 156 -8.64 -2.04 -9.76
N ILE A 157 -9.04 -1.99 -8.50
CA ILE A 157 -10.30 -2.51 -7.98
C ILE A 157 -10.80 -1.62 -6.85
N SER A 158 -12.11 -1.44 -6.74
CA SER A 158 -12.73 -0.71 -5.62
C SER A 158 -12.79 -1.57 -4.36
N LEU A 159 -12.62 -0.93 -3.21
CA LEU A 159 -12.79 -1.52 -1.88
C LEU A 159 -14.19 -2.09 -1.67
N LYS A 160 -15.21 -1.55 -2.35
CA LYS A 160 -16.58 -2.11 -2.38
C LYS A 160 -16.62 -3.61 -2.67
N LEU A 161 -15.68 -4.10 -3.50
CA LEU A 161 -15.61 -5.50 -3.91
C LEU A 161 -14.73 -6.36 -3.00
N ILE A 162 -13.92 -5.73 -2.15
CA ILE A 162 -12.95 -6.40 -1.27
C ILE A 162 -13.49 -6.50 0.15
N LEU A 163 -14.22 -5.50 0.63
CA LEU A 163 -14.72 -5.47 1.99
C LEU A 163 -15.69 -6.62 2.34
N PRO A 164 -16.64 -7.03 1.47
CA PRO A 164 -17.54 -8.13 1.82
C PRO A 164 -16.82 -9.48 2.05
N PRO A 165 -15.94 -10.00 1.15
CA PRO A 165 -15.18 -11.22 1.44
C PRO A 165 -14.26 -11.08 2.65
N LEU A 166 -13.67 -9.89 2.86
CA LEU A 166 -12.82 -9.64 4.02
C LEU A 166 -13.62 -9.73 5.33
N ASN A 167 -14.85 -9.21 5.37
CA ASN A 167 -15.72 -9.32 6.53
C ASN A 167 -15.95 -10.79 6.90
N GLY A 168 -16.14 -11.67 5.90
CA GLY A 168 -16.33 -13.10 6.11
C GLY A 168 -15.12 -13.81 6.75
N LEU A 169 -13.92 -13.26 6.65
CA LEU A 169 -12.68 -13.85 7.15
C LEU A 169 -12.25 -13.31 8.53
N LEU A 170 -12.68 -12.11 8.89
CA LEU A 170 -12.36 -11.53 10.20
C LEU A 170 -13.21 -12.12 11.31
N LYS A 171 -12.66 -12.21 12.50
CA LYS A 171 -13.42 -12.44 13.74
C LYS A 171 -14.40 -11.29 13.98
N ASP A 172 -15.47 -11.56 14.74
CA ASP A 172 -16.31 -10.47 15.26
C ASP A 172 -15.47 -9.57 16.18
N GLY A 173 -15.53 -8.26 15.97
CA GLY A 173 -14.62 -7.31 16.61
C GLY A 173 -13.20 -7.30 16.02
N GLY A 174 -12.92 -8.07 14.98
CA GLY A 174 -11.66 -8.01 14.23
C GLY A 174 -11.55 -6.71 13.42
N HIS A 175 -10.32 -6.29 13.14
CA HIS A 175 -10.04 -4.98 12.57
C HIS A 175 -9.42 -5.04 11.19
N ALA A 176 -9.57 -3.94 10.43
CA ALA A 176 -8.86 -3.78 9.16
C ALA A 176 -8.30 -2.36 9.00
N ALA A 177 -7.15 -2.26 8.32
CA ALA A 177 -6.60 -0.99 7.83
C ALA A 177 -6.63 -1.00 6.31
N CYS A 178 -7.45 -0.15 5.71
CA CYS A 178 -7.65 -0.10 4.25
C CYS A 178 -7.02 1.16 3.65
N LEU A 179 -6.23 0.99 2.60
CA LEU A 179 -5.76 2.11 1.79
C LEU A 179 -6.84 2.50 0.78
N VAL A 180 -7.42 3.69 0.97
CA VAL A 180 -8.42 4.28 0.08
C VAL A 180 -7.69 5.07 -1.00
N LYS A 181 -7.82 4.64 -2.24
CA LYS A 181 -7.11 5.19 -3.40
C LYS A 181 -8.08 5.90 -4.33
N PRO A 182 -8.10 7.24 -4.33
CA PRO A 182 -9.04 8.00 -5.15
C PRO A 182 -9.02 7.61 -6.64
N GLN A 183 -7.86 7.27 -7.18
CA GLN A 183 -7.72 6.87 -8.58
C GLN A 183 -8.44 5.56 -8.95
N PHE A 184 -8.82 4.74 -7.97
CA PHE A 184 -9.55 3.48 -8.20
C PHE A 184 -10.99 3.50 -7.68
N GLU A 185 -11.37 4.57 -6.95
CA GLU A 185 -12.70 4.74 -6.35
C GLU A 185 -13.56 5.81 -7.06
N ALA A 186 -12.94 6.84 -7.65
CA ALA A 186 -13.63 8.03 -8.13
C ALA A 186 -14.40 7.88 -9.46
N GLY A 187 -14.22 6.74 -10.19
CA GLY A 187 -14.70 6.62 -11.56
C GLY A 187 -13.72 7.21 -12.59
N ARG A 188 -13.72 6.65 -13.80
CA ARG A 188 -12.73 6.96 -14.85
C ARG A 188 -12.76 8.41 -15.31
N GLU A 189 -13.93 9.04 -15.32
CA GLU A 189 -14.16 10.42 -15.77
C GLU A 189 -13.51 11.47 -14.86
N LYS A 190 -13.29 11.13 -13.58
CA LYS A 190 -12.67 12.00 -12.58
C LYS A 190 -11.16 11.80 -12.45
N VAL A 191 -10.60 10.81 -13.16
CA VAL A 191 -9.18 10.52 -13.14
C VAL A 191 -8.47 11.24 -14.27
N GLY A 192 -7.50 12.07 -13.95
CA GLY A 192 -6.72 12.83 -14.92
C GLY A 192 -5.87 11.97 -15.86
N LYS A 193 -5.39 12.55 -16.97
CA LYS A 193 -4.62 11.87 -18.05
C LYS A 193 -3.41 11.04 -17.57
N LYS A 194 -2.86 11.33 -16.40
CA LYS A 194 -1.72 10.61 -15.80
C LYS A 194 -2.16 9.61 -14.70
N GLY A 195 -3.45 9.30 -14.59
CA GLY A 195 -3.94 8.43 -13.52
C GLY A 195 -3.97 9.10 -12.14
N VAL A 196 -3.99 10.44 -12.07
CA VAL A 196 -3.94 11.19 -10.81
C VAL A 196 -5.23 11.97 -10.59
N VAL A 197 -5.85 11.77 -9.44
CA VAL A 197 -6.95 12.59 -8.92
C VAL A 197 -6.34 13.74 -8.11
N ARG A 198 -6.68 14.99 -8.49
CA ARG A 198 -6.13 16.20 -7.85
C ARG A 198 -7.19 17.07 -7.20
N ASP A 199 -8.43 16.89 -7.61
CA ASP A 199 -9.56 17.69 -7.14
C ASP A 199 -9.91 17.30 -5.69
N PRO A 200 -9.84 18.22 -4.73
CA PRO A 200 -10.22 17.96 -3.34
C PRO A 200 -11.68 17.50 -3.18
N ASP A 201 -12.59 18.01 -4.01
CA ASP A 201 -14.01 17.63 -3.94
C ASP A 201 -14.19 16.14 -4.35
N VAL A 202 -13.40 15.66 -5.31
CA VAL A 202 -13.39 14.24 -5.67
C VAL A 202 -12.81 13.37 -4.56
N HIS A 203 -11.80 13.85 -3.83
CA HIS A 203 -11.27 13.15 -2.66
C HIS A 203 -12.33 13.06 -1.54
N LEU A 204 -13.07 14.14 -1.31
CA LEU A 204 -14.16 14.17 -0.34
C LEU A 204 -15.23 13.12 -0.69
N GLU A 205 -15.73 13.14 -1.93
CA GLU A 205 -16.72 12.17 -2.42
C GLU A 205 -16.23 10.71 -2.27
N VAL A 206 -14.95 10.43 -2.58
CA VAL A 206 -14.37 9.10 -2.41
C VAL A 206 -14.38 8.65 -0.96
N LEU A 207 -14.09 9.55 -0.03
CA LEU A 207 -14.14 9.23 1.40
C LEU A 207 -15.57 9.00 1.89
N GLU A 208 -16.55 9.77 1.40
CA GLU A 208 -17.97 9.55 1.68
C GLU A 208 -18.43 8.17 1.19
N HIS A 209 -18.09 7.81 -0.07
CA HIS A 209 -18.38 6.49 -0.62
C HIS A 209 -17.69 5.37 0.16
N PHE A 210 -16.47 5.59 0.66
CA PHE A 210 -15.78 4.60 1.49
C PHE A 210 -16.53 4.32 2.78
N LEU A 211 -17.06 5.35 3.45
CA LEU A 211 -17.90 5.18 4.65
C LEU A 211 -19.14 4.34 4.34
N ASP A 212 -19.82 4.63 3.22
CA ASP A 212 -20.99 3.87 2.79
C ASP A 212 -20.64 2.41 2.47
N HIS A 213 -19.57 2.16 1.74
CA HIS A 213 -19.13 0.81 1.40
C HIS A 213 -18.73 -0.01 2.64
N ALA A 214 -18.09 0.63 3.64
CA ALA A 214 -17.76 0.00 4.91
C ALA A 214 -19.02 -0.42 5.66
N LYS A 215 -19.99 0.48 5.76
CA LYS A 215 -21.29 0.23 6.40
C LYS A 215 -22.05 -0.90 5.71
N GLU A 216 -22.18 -0.85 4.37
CA GLU A 216 -22.85 -1.89 3.58
C GLU A 216 -22.19 -3.26 3.73
N SER A 217 -20.88 -3.29 4.01
CA SER A 217 -20.08 -4.50 4.18
C SER A 217 -20.00 -5.00 5.63
N GLY A 218 -20.73 -4.41 6.57
CA GLY A 218 -20.78 -4.83 7.98
C GLY A 218 -19.57 -4.37 8.81
N PHE A 219 -19.00 -3.20 8.46
CA PHE A 219 -17.93 -2.57 9.22
C PHE A 219 -18.36 -1.24 9.80
N THR A 220 -17.82 -0.91 10.97
CA THR A 220 -17.78 0.45 11.50
C THR A 220 -16.41 1.07 11.18
N VAL A 221 -16.37 2.25 10.58
CA VAL A 221 -15.13 3.02 10.43
C VAL A 221 -14.82 3.69 11.77
N LEU A 222 -13.68 3.33 12.37
CA LEU A 222 -13.23 3.83 13.66
C LEU A 222 -12.35 5.09 13.54
N GLY A 223 -11.67 5.25 12.39
CA GLY A 223 -10.78 6.37 12.17
C GLY A 223 -10.39 6.52 10.70
N LEU A 224 -9.99 7.74 10.35
CA LEU A 224 -9.49 8.10 9.02
C LEU A 224 -8.22 8.96 9.17
N THR A 225 -7.23 8.72 8.31
CA THR A 225 -6.07 9.57 8.14
C THR A 225 -5.57 9.48 6.68
N TYR A 226 -4.47 10.15 6.35
CA TYR A 226 -3.86 10.04 5.02
C TYR A 226 -2.52 9.29 5.08
N SER A 227 -2.15 8.69 3.95
CA SER A 227 -0.86 8.01 3.79
C SER A 227 0.30 9.01 3.94
N PRO A 228 1.40 8.65 4.65
CA PRO A 228 2.55 9.54 4.80
C PRO A 228 3.33 9.71 3.49
N ILE A 229 3.05 8.87 2.51
CA ILE A 229 3.70 8.89 1.19
C ILE A 229 2.63 8.86 0.09
N ARG A 230 2.93 9.51 -1.03
CA ARG A 230 2.09 9.44 -2.22
C ARG A 230 2.22 8.08 -2.92
N GLY A 231 1.16 7.68 -3.62
CA GLY A 231 1.18 6.56 -4.54
C GLY A 231 2.19 6.76 -5.70
N PRO A 232 2.51 5.70 -6.47
CA PRO A 232 3.55 5.73 -7.50
C PRO A 232 3.40 6.82 -8.56
N GLU A 233 2.14 7.17 -8.91
CA GLU A 233 1.84 8.25 -9.89
C GLU A 233 1.68 9.62 -9.24
N GLY A 234 1.83 9.71 -7.90
CA GLY A 234 1.71 10.94 -7.14
C GLY A 234 0.33 11.19 -6.53
N ASN A 235 -0.57 10.21 -6.53
CA ASN A 235 -1.85 10.30 -5.86
C ASN A 235 -1.70 10.44 -4.34
N ILE A 236 -2.53 11.29 -3.74
CA ILE A 236 -2.81 11.27 -2.30
C ILE A 236 -3.70 10.05 -2.04
N GLU A 237 -3.37 9.29 -1.02
CA GLU A 237 -4.09 8.09 -0.61
C GLU A 237 -4.47 8.23 0.87
N TYR A 238 -5.59 7.65 1.28
CA TYR A 238 -6.07 7.72 2.65
C TYR A 238 -6.03 6.36 3.32
N LEU A 239 -6.04 6.35 4.66
CA LEU A 239 -6.07 5.16 5.48
C LEU A 239 -7.35 5.16 6.31
N GLY A 240 -8.17 4.13 6.14
CA GLY A 240 -9.36 3.88 6.95
C GLY A 240 -9.11 2.73 7.93
N TYR A 241 -9.45 2.93 9.20
CA TYR A 241 -9.41 1.91 10.23
C TYR A 241 -10.83 1.44 10.54
N LEU A 242 -11.06 0.14 10.39
CA LEU A 242 -12.39 -0.46 10.47
C LEU A 242 -12.43 -1.54 11.54
N GLU A 243 -13.63 -1.76 12.09
CA GLU A 243 -13.98 -2.86 12.97
C GLU A 243 -15.15 -3.65 12.38
N LYS A 244 -15.03 -4.98 12.31
CA LYS A 244 -16.16 -5.86 11.97
C LYS A 244 -17.16 -5.89 13.09
N GLY A 245 -18.41 -5.60 12.79
CA GLY A 245 -19.50 -5.63 13.77
C GLY A 245 -20.68 -4.76 13.39
N PRO A 246 -21.65 -4.60 14.31
CA PRO A 246 -22.78 -3.72 14.09
C PRO A 246 -22.33 -2.30 13.83
N TRP A 247 -22.92 -1.67 12.82
CA TRP A 247 -22.62 -0.28 12.49
C TRP A 247 -22.84 0.64 13.69
N GLN A 248 -21.84 1.46 13.97
CA GLN A 248 -21.91 2.56 14.91
C GLN A 248 -21.71 3.87 14.15
N GLU A 249 -22.61 4.80 14.32
CA GLU A 249 -22.48 6.11 13.70
C GLU A 249 -21.31 6.88 14.30
N ARG A 250 -20.42 7.36 13.42
CA ARG A 250 -19.28 8.21 13.80
C ARG A 250 -19.18 9.38 12.84
N THR A 251 -18.81 10.52 13.35
CA THR A 251 -18.66 11.75 12.58
C THR A 251 -17.18 12.01 12.32
N PHE A 252 -16.83 12.31 11.06
CA PHE A 252 -15.49 12.68 10.63
C PHE A 252 -15.53 14.05 9.95
N ASP A 253 -14.56 14.91 10.24
CA ASP A 253 -14.35 16.12 9.46
C ASP A 253 -13.54 15.77 8.20
N LEU A 254 -14.25 15.25 7.19
CA LEU A 254 -13.62 14.81 5.92
C LEU A 254 -13.02 15.99 5.15
N LYS A 255 -13.59 17.20 5.27
CA LYS A 255 -13.05 18.40 4.62
C LYS A 255 -11.69 18.77 5.20
N ALA A 256 -11.59 18.84 6.52
CA ALA A 256 -10.32 19.11 7.20
C ALA A 256 -9.27 18.05 6.86
N LEU A 257 -9.64 16.75 6.82
CA LEU A 257 -8.74 15.66 6.43
C LEU A 257 -8.20 15.85 5.00
N VAL A 258 -9.07 16.19 4.05
CA VAL A 258 -8.68 16.42 2.65
C VAL A 258 -7.78 17.64 2.54
N GLU A 259 -8.14 18.76 3.17
CA GLU A 259 -7.35 20.00 3.16
C GLU A 259 -5.94 19.76 3.74
N GLU A 260 -5.85 19.11 4.90
CA GLU A 260 -4.57 18.76 5.54
C GLU A 260 -3.69 17.89 4.64
N SER A 261 -4.27 16.83 4.06
CA SER A 261 -3.53 15.91 3.18
C SER A 261 -2.96 16.61 1.94
N HIS A 262 -3.73 17.54 1.36
CA HIS A 262 -3.29 18.35 0.22
C HIS A 262 -2.21 19.34 0.59
N GLN A 263 -2.26 19.96 1.78
CA GLN A 263 -1.28 20.93 2.26
C GLN A 263 0.06 20.24 2.57
N ILE A 264 0.05 19.24 3.44
CA ILE A 264 1.28 18.57 3.91
C ILE A 264 2.01 17.87 2.77
N LEU A 265 1.27 17.16 1.90
CA LEU A 265 1.90 16.45 0.80
C LEU A 265 2.31 17.34 -0.38
N LYS A 266 1.86 18.61 -0.47
CA LYS A 266 2.44 19.60 -1.39
C LYS A 266 3.84 20.04 -0.95
N GLU A 267 3.99 20.35 0.33
CA GLU A 267 5.27 20.82 0.89
C GLU A 267 6.40 19.78 0.75
N HIS A 268 6.07 18.48 0.86
CA HIS A 268 7.04 17.39 0.66
C HIS A 268 7.38 17.11 -0.81
N GLY A 269 6.58 17.63 -1.77
CA GLY A 269 6.83 17.51 -3.22
C GLY A 269 7.71 18.62 -3.77
N GLU A 270 7.78 19.78 -3.13
CA GLU A 270 8.56 20.94 -3.56
C GLU A 270 9.94 21.03 -2.89
N GLY A 271 10.17 20.30 -1.79
CA GLY A 271 11.46 20.26 -1.08
C GLY A 271 12.58 19.45 -1.73
N GLY A 272 12.38 18.96 -2.96
CA GLY A 272 13.36 18.22 -3.74
C GLY A 272 14.00 19.02 -4.89
N ALA A 273 13.77 20.33 -4.94
CA ALA A 273 14.30 21.22 -5.98
C ALA A 273 15.06 22.39 -5.37
N THR A 274 16.10 22.12 -4.59
CA THR A 274 17.19 23.08 -4.29
C THR A 274 18.51 22.33 -4.22
#